data_b67ed50e8cc232713c0aa498704dd0d1
#
_entry.id   b67ed50e8cc232713c0aa498704dd0d1
#
_cell.length_a   1.000
_cell.length_b   1.000
_cell.length_c   1.000
_cell.angle_alpha   90.00
_cell.angle_beta   90.00
_cell.angle_gamma   90.00
#
_symmetry.space_group_name_H-M   'P 1'
#
loop_
_entity.id
_entity.type
_entity.pdbx_description
1 polymer ?
#
loop_
_entity_poly.entity_id
_entity_poly.type
_entity_poly.pdbx_seq_one_letter_code
_entity_poly.pdbx_strand_id
1 'polypeptide(L)'
;MMTAAGASMSYAFDILVAQQVYYNQSWGWGFQILLTISTQAMGFGMAGMLRRFLIWPAAMVWPGTLITTTIMDSLHNHSPSDPSKTNGWTIGRYKFFLIVAACAFSWHWVPFVIAPFLSYLGNFPTWIAPNNLGVNQAFGGLSGLGIIPISLDWTIPTGWFLSPLQYPAFSLLNLGFGGLLFLLGTVGIAFTGDKFNRYLPLISNKNYDNTGHTYNTTRVVTADLRLDEAAYYSYSPLFIGPAFSLTYAMGFAGLISNLTHVGLFYGKDIVRRVKDAKYEEEDVHLKMIRKYKE
;
A
#
# COMPACT_ATOMS: atom_id res chain seq x y z
N MET A 1 -18.13 -7.10 -8.50
CA MET A 1 -17.26 -6.65 -9.58
C MET A 1 -16.68 -5.25 -9.37
N MET A 2 -17.45 -4.24 -9.01
CA MET A 2 -16.92 -2.87 -8.73
C MET A 2 -15.85 -2.81 -7.64
N THR A 3 -15.95 -3.61 -6.60
CA THR A 3 -14.98 -3.64 -5.49
C THR A 3 -13.63 -4.25 -5.87
N ALA A 4 -13.60 -5.18 -6.81
CA ALA A 4 -12.34 -5.75 -7.32
C ALA A 4 -11.58 -4.76 -8.23
N ALA A 5 -12.30 -3.91 -8.96
CA ALA A 5 -11.70 -2.91 -9.83
C ALA A 5 -11.20 -1.65 -9.08
N GLY A 6 -11.78 -1.36 -7.90
CA GLY A 6 -11.44 -0.17 -7.12
C GLY A 6 -10.31 -0.34 -6.11
N ALA A 7 -9.89 -1.58 -5.84
CA ALA A 7 -8.90 -1.86 -4.80
C ALA A 7 -7.44 -1.80 -5.26
N SER A 8 -7.18 -1.74 -6.56
CA SER A 8 -5.82 -1.64 -7.08
C SER A 8 -5.58 -0.25 -7.65
N MET A 9 -4.52 0.40 -7.18
CA MET A 9 -4.01 1.62 -7.79
C MET A 9 -3.80 1.37 -9.27
N SER A 10 -4.44 2.19 -10.08
CA SER A 10 -4.28 2.14 -11.53
C SER A 10 -2.94 2.78 -11.90
N TYR A 11 -1.85 2.02 -11.82
CA TYR A 11 -0.50 2.53 -12.18
C TYR A 11 -0.45 3.15 -13.58
N ALA A 12 -1.30 2.71 -14.50
CA ALA A 12 -1.42 3.35 -15.81
C ALA A 12 -1.82 4.82 -15.70
N PHE A 13 -2.67 5.17 -14.73
CA PHE A 13 -3.10 6.55 -14.51
C PHE A 13 -1.93 7.42 -14.03
N ASP A 14 -1.13 6.93 -13.10
CA ASP A 14 0.05 7.64 -12.60
C ASP A 14 1.07 7.88 -13.72
N ILE A 15 1.27 6.88 -14.60
CA ILE A 15 2.16 7.02 -15.77
C ILE A 15 1.63 8.09 -16.72
N LEU A 16 0.32 8.11 -17.01
CA LEU A 16 -0.29 9.08 -17.91
C LEU A 16 -0.21 10.49 -17.34
N VAL A 17 -0.46 10.65 -16.04
CA VAL A 17 -0.31 11.95 -15.35
C VAL A 17 1.14 12.42 -15.40
N ALA A 18 2.10 11.53 -15.12
CA ALA A 18 3.51 11.86 -15.21
C ALA A 18 3.92 12.32 -16.62
N GLN A 19 3.46 11.63 -17.66
CA GLN A 19 3.72 12.00 -19.05
C GLN A 19 3.18 13.39 -19.39
N GLN A 20 1.94 13.67 -19.00
CA GLN A 20 1.31 14.96 -19.33
C GLN A 20 1.85 16.13 -18.49
N VAL A 21 1.97 15.93 -17.17
CA VAL A 21 2.28 17.03 -16.23
C VAL A 21 3.78 17.32 -16.15
N TYR A 22 4.61 16.26 -16.10
CA TYR A 22 6.06 16.42 -15.91
C TYR A 22 6.84 16.49 -17.23
N TYR A 23 6.40 15.72 -18.24
CA TYR A 23 7.12 15.63 -19.51
C TYR A 23 6.44 16.36 -20.66
N ASN A 24 5.28 17.00 -20.44
CA ASN A 24 4.48 17.73 -21.45
C ASN A 24 4.23 16.91 -22.73
N GLN A 25 4.15 15.57 -22.61
CA GLN A 25 3.87 14.69 -23.74
C GLN A 25 2.38 14.36 -23.80
N SER A 26 1.74 14.66 -24.93
CA SER A 26 0.36 14.28 -25.20
C SER A 26 0.32 13.25 -26.34
N TRP A 27 0.03 12.01 -26.03
CA TRP A 27 -0.09 10.91 -27.01
C TRP A 27 -1.52 10.69 -27.49
N GLY A 28 -2.43 11.57 -27.09
CA GLY A 28 -3.84 11.52 -27.46
C GLY A 28 -4.67 10.52 -26.64
N TRP A 29 -5.97 10.70 -26.69
CA TRP A 29 -6.94 9.93 -25.93
C TRP A 29 -6.92 8.42 -26.23
N GLY A 30 -6.69 8.06 -27.52
CA GLY A 30 -6.62 6.66 -27.92
C GLY A 30 -5.52 5.89 -27.17
N PHE A 31 -4.32 6.45 -27.07
CA PHE A 31 -3.21 5.86 -26.33
C PHE A 31 -3.55 5.71 -24.84
N GLN A 32 -4.10 6.74 -24.22
CA GLN A 32 -4.42 6.74 -22.79
C GLN A 32 -5.44 5.65 -22.43
N ILE A 33 -6.51 5.55 -23.23
CA ILE A 33 -7.56 4.54 -23.05
C ILE A 33 -6.98 3.13 -23.28
N LEU A 34 -6.25 2.92 -24.38
CA LEU A 34 -5.67 1.61 -24.68
C LEU A 34 -4.66 1.16 -23.65
N LEU A 35 -3.80 2.06 -23.14
CA LEU A 35 -2.86 1.75 -22.06
C LEU A 35 -3.60 1.33 -20.79
N THR A 36 -4.63 2.06 -20.39
CA THR A 36 -5.41 1.74 -19.21
C THR A 36 -6.13 0.40 -19.36
N ILE A 37 -6.79 0.15 -20.50
CA ILE A 37 -7.47 -1.13 -20.76
C ILE A 37 -6.47 -2.28 -20.82
N SER A 38 -5.32 -2.13 -21.49
CA SER A 38 -4.34 -3.21 -21.64
C SER A 38 -3.73 -3.64 -20.32
N THR A 39 -3.41 -2.69 -19.44
CA THR A 39 -2.86 -3.01 -18.10
C THR A 39 -3.89 -3.75 -17.24
N GLN A 40 -5.15 -3.35 -17.27
CA GLN A 40 -6.23 -4.05 -16.56
C GLN A 40 -6.52 -5.43 -17.17
N ALA A 41 -6.60 -5.53 -18.50
CA ALA A 41 -6.83 -6.78 -19.19
C ALA A 41 -5.73 -7.81 -18.92
N MET A 42 -4.46 -7.38 -18.85
CA MET A 42 -3.34 -8.24 -18.50
C MET A 42 -3.50 -8.82 -17.09
N GLY A 43 -3.89 -8.00 -16.12
CA GLY A 43 -4.16 -8.45 -14.74
C GLY A 43 -5.31 -9.47 -14.68
N PHE A 44 -6.41 -9.22 -15.39
CA PHE A 44 -7.52 -10.18 -15.47
C PHE A 44 -7.12 -11.46 -16.21
N GLY A 45 -6.31 -11.38 -17.25
CA GLY A 45 -5.78 -12.56 -17.95
C GLY A 45 -4.93 -13.45 -17.03
N MET A 46 -4.03 -12.86 -16.25
CA MET A 46 -3.25 -13.58 -15.24
C MET A 46 -4.14 -14.20 -14.16
N ALA A 47 -5.11 -13.43 -13.64
CA ALA A 47 -6.07 -13.93 -12.66
C ALA A 47 -6.89 -15.11 -13.20
N GLY A 48 -7.29 -15.06 -14.47
CA GLY A 48 -7.99 -16.17 -15.14
C GLY A 48 -7.16 -17.44 -15.22
N MET A 49 -5.89 -17.33 -15.62
CA MET A 49 -4.97 -18.47 -15.67
C MET A 49 -4.71 -19.09 -14.30
N LEU A 50 -4.60 -18.25 -13.27
CA LEU A 50 -4.32 -18.70 -11.90
C LEU A 50 -5.56 -19.08 -11.11
N ARG A 51 -6.77 -18.81 -11.62
CA ARG A 51 -8.05 -19.06 -10.95
C ARG A 51 -8.16 -20.49 -10.40
N ARG A 52 -7.73 -21.48 -11.18
CA ARG A 52 -7.77 -22.90 -10.82
C ARG A 52 -6.91 -23.22 -9.61
N PHE A 53 -5.78 -22.55 -9.44
CA PHE A 53 -4.81 -22.80 -8.38
C PHE A 53 -5.05 -21.98 -7.14
N LEU A 54 -5.61 -20.77 -7.29
CA LEU A 54 -5.72 -19.79 -6.22
C LEU A 54 -7.14 -19.59 -5.70
N ILE A 55 -8.17 -19.85 -6.51
CA ILE A 55 -9.57 -19.57 -6.14
C ILE A 55 -10.35 -20.86 -5.84
N TRP A 56 -10.16 -21.91 -6.66
CA TRP A 56 -10.91 -23.16 -6.50
C TRP A 56 -10.59 -23.94 -5.23
N PRO A 57 -9.32 -24.06 -4.77
CA PRO A 57 -9.04 -24.81 -3.56
C PRO A 57 -9.63 -24.14 -2.32
N ALA A 58 -10.46 -24.88 -1.56
CA ALA A 58 -11.07 -24.40 -0.32
C ALA A 58 -10.05 -24.02 0.78
N ALA A 59 -8.85 -24.58 0.71
CA ALA A 59 -7.75 -24.27 1.62
C ALA A 59 -7.14 -22.88 1.41
N MET A 60 -7.43 -22.23 0.27
CA MET A 60 -6.94 -20.89 -0.04
C MET A 60 -7.87 -19.83 0.53
N VAL A 61 -7.46 -19.23 1.63
CA VAL A 61 -8.20 -18.16 2.30
C VAL A 61 -7.66 -16.80 1.85
N TRP A 62 -8.57 -15.90 1.47
CA TRP A 62 -8.27 -14.53 1.05
C TRP A 62 -8.78 -13.55 2.11
N PRO A 63 -7.99 -13.21 3.14
CA PRO A 63 -8.45 -12.38 4.26
C PRO A 63 -8.94 -11.00 3.81
N GLY A 64 -8.37 -10.41 2.75
CA GLY A 64 -8.80 -9.13 2.22
C GLY A 64 -10.26 -9.10 1.75
N THR A 65 -10.83 -10.23 1.34
CA THR A 65 -12.24 -10.31 0.91
C THR A 65 -13.21 -10.29 2.09
N LEU A 66 -12.78 -10.57 3.32
CA LEU A 66 -13.62 -10.56 4.53
C LEU A 66 -14.19 -9.17 4.79
N ILE A 67 -13.45 -8.11 4.50
CA ILE A 67 -13.92 -6.73 4.65
C ILE A 67 -15.09 -6.49 3.70
N THR A 68 -14.93 -6.86 2.44
CA THR A 68 -15.96 -6.68 1.41
C THR A 68 -17.21 -7.50 1.71
N THR A 69 -17.06 -8.76 2.11
CA THR A 69 -18.19 -9.62 2.49
C THR A 69 -18.92 -9.08 3.72
N THR A 70 -18.21 -8.56 4.71
CA THR A 70 -18.82 -7.95 5.89
C THR A 70 -19.62 -6.70 5.55
N ILE A 71 -19.11 -5.85 4.64
CA ILE A 71 -19.85 -4.68 4.16
C ILE A 71 -21.10 -5.13 3.39
N MET A 72 -20.98 -6.11 2.49
CA MET A 72 -22.12 -6.65 1.74
C MET A 72 -23.18 -7.24 2.67
N ASP A 73 -22.79 -8.05 3.66
CA ASP A 73 -23.71 -8.59 4.65
C ASP A 73 -24.39 -7.46 5.45
N SER A 74 -23.65 -6.44 5.86
CA SER A 74 -24.19 -5.31 6.61
C SER A 74 -25.19 -4.47 5.82
N LEU A 75 -25.00 -4.34 4.49
CA LEU A 75 -25.88 -3.59 3.61
C LEU A 75 -27.16 -4.37 3.25
N HIS A 76 -27.10 -5.68 3.15
CA HIS A 76 -28.22 -6.51 2.70
C HIS A 76 -28.97 -7.19 3.85
N ASN A 77 -28.37 -7.30 5.02
CA ASN A 77 -29.00 -7.93 6.18
C ASN A 77 -29.73 -6.90 7.03
N HIS A 78 -31.04 -6.81 6.83
CA HIS A 78 -31.94 -5.92 7.59
C HIS A 78 -32.56 -6.58 8.82
N SER A 79 -32.10 -7.77 9.21
CA SER A 79 -32.64 -8.46 10.39
C SER A 79 -32.42 -7.62 11.65
N PRO A 80 -33.40 -7.59 12.58
CA PRO A 80 -33.23 -6.95 13.87
C PRO A 80 -32.06 -7.60 14.63
N SER A 81 -31.32 -6.81 15.39
CA SER A 81 -30.26 -7.36 16.22
C SER A 81 -30.86 -8.17 17.36
N ASP A 82 -30.29 -9.33 17.62
CA ASP A 82 -30.60 -10.14 18.80
C ASP A 82 -29.66 -9.72 19.94
N PRO A 83 -30.18 -9.06 21.00
CA PRO A 83 -29.36 -8.56 22.12
C PRO A 83 -28.53 -9.65 22.79
N SER A 84 -29.02 -10.90 22.77
CA SER A 84 -28.30 -12.05 23.35
C SER A 84 -27.00 -12.38 22.60
N LYS A 85 -26.95 -12.12 21.29
CA LYS A 85 -25.79 -12.36 20.41
C LYS A 85 -24.88 -11.15 20.24
N THR A 86 -25.35 -9.97 20.60
CA THR A 86 -24.69 -8.68 20.36
C THR A 86 -24.29 -7.96 21.63
N ASN A 87 -24.06 -8.67 22.74
CA ASN A 87 -23.70 -8.08 24.05
C ASN A 87 -24.66 -6.96 24.51
N GLY A 88 -25.95 -7.14 24.26
CA GLY A 88 -27.00 -6.17 24.67
C GLY A 88 -27.29 -5.05 23.66
N TRP A 89 -26.62 -5.00 22.52
CA TRP A 89 -26.89 -4.00 21.49
C TRP A 89 -28.21 -4.27 20.77
N THR A 90 -29.04 -3.24 20.67
CA THR A 90 -30.38 -3.30 20.04
C THR A 90 -30.38 -2.74 18.61
N ILE A 91 -29.31 -2.06 18.20
CA ILE A 91 -29.19 -1.40 16.89
C ILE A 91 -28.88 -2.46 15.83
N GLY A 92 -29.68 -2.52 14.76
CA GLY A 92 -29.42 -3.39 13.61
C GLY A 92 -28.16 -2.99 12.83
N ARG A 93 -27.49 -3.97 12.20
CA ARG A 93 -26.21 -3.78 11.49
C ARG A 93 -26.24 -2.66 10.44
N TYR A 94 -27.32 -2.60 9.65
CA TYR A 94 -27.49 -1.57 8.64
C TYR A 94 -27.56 -0.15 9.21
N LYS A 95 -28.36 0.05 10.26
CA LYS A 95 -28.46 1.36 10.92
C LYS A 95 -27.13 1.76 11.55
N PHE A 96 -26.47 0.84 12.23
CA PHE A 96 -25.15 1.08 12.81
C PHE A 96 -24.13 1.48 11.73
N PHE A 97 -24.09 0.75 10.61
CA PHE A 97 -23.22 1.07 9.47
C PHE A 97 -23.45 2.50 8.95
N LEU A 98 -24.70 2.89 8.74
CA LEU A 98 -25.03 4.24 8.25
C LEU A 98 -24.60 5.34 9.23
N ILE A 99 -24.83 5.13 10.53
CA ILE A 99 -24.42 6.10 11.56
C ILE A 99 -22.90 6.25 11.56
N VAL A 100 -22.17 5.14 11.61
CA VAL A 100 -20.70 5.16 11.61
C VAL A 100 -20.13 5.76 10.32
N ALA A 101 -20.70 5.43 9.17
CA ALA A 101 -20.32 5.99 7.89
C ALA A 101 -20.52 7.52 7.83
N ALA A 102 -21.67 8.01 8.31
CA ALA A 102 -21.96 9.43 8.38
C ALA A 102 -21.02 10.17 9.35
N CYS A 103 -20.75 9.60 10.52
CA CYS A 103 -19.79 10.16 11.48
C CYS A 103 -18.37 10.17 10.91
N ALA A 104 -17.92 9.08 10.31
CA ALA A 104 -16.59 9.00 9.70
C ALA A 104 -16.43 9.98 8.52
N PHE A 105 -17.46 10.09 7.68
CA PHE A 105 -17.47 11.06 6.58
C PHE A 105 -17.39 12.50 7.09
N SER A 106 -18.19 12.85 8.11
CA SER A 106 -18.16 14.19 8.71
C SER A 106 -16.84 14.50 9.38
N TRP A 107 -16.26 13.52 10.11
CA TRP A 107 -14.98 13.67 10.77
C TRP A 107 -13.82 13.83 9.80
N HIS A 108 -13.89 13.16 8.65
CA HIS A 108 -12.82 13.21 7.64
C HIS A 108 -12.47 14.64 7.22
N TRP A 109 -13.45 15.52 7.10
CA TRP A 109 -13.25 16.91 6.71
C TRP A 109 -12.46 17.73 7.74
N VAL A 110 -12.49 17.33 9.01
CA VAL A 110 -11.80 18.07 10.07
C VAL A 110 -10.27 17.95 9.91
N PRO A 111 -9.65 16.78 9.95
CA PRO A 111 -8.20 16.66 9.79
C PRO A 111 -7.73 16.90 8.35
N PHE A 112 -8.60 16.71 7.35
CA PHE A 112 -8.21 16.88 5.95
C PHE A 112 -8.22 18.34 5.49
N VAL A 113 -9.21 19.13 5.89
CA VAL A 113 -9.40 20.51 5.39
C VAL A 113 -9.27 21.55 6.49
N ILE A 114 -9.95 21.35 7.63
CA ILE A 114 -10.08 22.39 8.66
C ILE A 114 -8.84 22.49 9.52
N ALA A 115 -8.30 21.37 9.96
CA ALA A 115 -7.19 21.29 10.91
C ALA A 115 -6.17 20.21 10.53
N PRO A 116 -5.39 20.36 9.44
CA PRO A 116 -4.45 19.36 8.95
C PRO A 116 -3.39 18.90 9.97
N PHE A 117 -3.10 19.75 10.96
CA PHE A 117 -2.15 19.37 12.02
C PHE A 117 -2.60 18.18 12.86
N LEU A 118 -3.91 17.88 12.89
CA LEU A 118 -4.45 16.71 13.59
C LEU A 118 -4.02 15.38 12.95
N SER A 119 -3.72 15.38 11.64
CA SER A 119 -3.18 14.22 10.95
C SER A 119 -1.75 13.90 11.40
N TYR A 120 -1.02 14.91 11.89
CA TYR A 120 0.38 14.81 12.29
C TYR A 120 0.59 15.17 13.76
N LEU A 121 -0.35 14.81 14.63
CA LEU A 121 -0.30 15.18 16.04
C LEU A 121 0.95 14.64 16.75
N GLY A 122 1.45 13.46 16.33
CA GLY A 122 2.71 12.90 16.84
C GLY A 122 3.94 13.77 16.61
N ASN A 123 3.84 14.79 15.76
CA ASN A 123 4.94 15.72 15.50
C ASN A 123 5.07 16.85 16.55
N PHE A 124 4.23 16.88 17.58
CA PHE A 124 4.22 17.96 18.56
C PHE A 124 5.61 18.33 19.14
N PRO A 125 6.60 17.38 19.31
CA PRO A 125 7.93 17.78 19.78
C PRO A 125 8.66 18.71 18.81
N THR A 126 8.39 18.59 17.50
CA THR A 126 8.97 19.50 16.48
C THR A 126 8.42 20.91 16.55
N TRP A 127 7.21 21.09 17.10
CA TRP A 127 6.63 22.42 17.32
C TRP A 127 7.27 23.14 18.50
N ILE A 128 7.74 22.37 19.49
CA ILE A 128 8.43 22.90 20.67
C ILE A 128 9.89 23.27 20.34
N ALA A 129 10.56 22.45 19.54
CA ALA A 129 11.97 22.63 19.19
C ALA A 129 12.20 22.56 17.66
N PRO A 130 11.68 23.51 16.88
CA PRO A 130 11.69 23.45 15.40
C PRO A 130 13.10 23.48 14.80
N ASN A 131 14.05 24.11 15.47
CA ASN A 131 15.45 24.26 15.02
C ASN A 131 16.35 23.10 15.44
N ASN A 132 15.86 22.14 16.21
CA ASN A 132 16.66 21.01 16.64
C ASN A 132 16.58 19.87 15.62
N LEU A 133 17.71 19.62 14.92
CA LEU A 133 17.79 18.58 13.90
C LEU A 133 17.43 17.20 14.44
N GLY A 134 17.92 16.82 15.63
CA GLY A 134 17.64 15.52 16.23
C GLY A 134 16.17 15.32 16.55
N VAL A 135 15.49 16.36 17.06
CA VAL A 135 14.05 16.32 17.32
C VAL A 135 13.28 16.17 16.01
N ASN A 136 13.65 16.91 14.98
CA ASN A 136 13.00 16.82 13.68
C ASN A 136 13.24 15.47 13.00
N GLN A 137 14.41 14.90 13.14
CA GLN A 137 14.71 13.55 12.63
C GLN A 137 13.96 12.45 13.39
N ALA A 138 13.81 12.57 14.69
CA ALA A 138 13.14 11.56 15.50
C ALA A 138 11.61 11.64 15.41
N PHE A 139 11.04 12.84 15.51
CA PHE A 139 9.59 13.03 15.66
C PHE A 139 8.91 13.62 14.43
N GLY A 140 9.65 14.10 13.43
CA GLY A 140 9.08 14.61 12.20
C GLY A 140 8.33 13.52 11.42
N GLY A 141 7.04 13.71 11.15
CA GLY A 141 6.23 12.71 10.46
C GLY A 141 6.31 12.75 8.93
N LEU A 142 6.88 13.83 8.36
CA LEU A 142 7.02 13.99 6.91
C LEU A 142 8.42 13.65 6.39
N SER A 143 9.43 13.86 7.22
CA SER A 143 10.84 13.71 6.81
C SER A 143 11.70 12.99 7.85
N GLY A 144 11.19 12.84 9.06
CA GLY A 144 11.81 12.10 10.16
C GLY A 144 11.21 10.72 10.35
N LEU A 145 11.56 10.08 11.45
CA LEU A 145 11.13 8.71 11.76
C LEU A 145 9.68 8.62 12.26
N GLY A 146 9.09 9.72 12.74
CA GLY A 146 7.72 9.71 13.26
C GLY A 146 7.53 8.73 14.42
N ILE A 147 8.45 8.70 15.39
CA ILE A 147 8.48 7.71 16.48
C ILE A 147 7.17 7.69 17.28
N ILE A 148 6.46 8.82 17.33
CA ILE A 148 5.15 8.91 17.98
C ILE A 148 4.05 8.83 16.89
N PRO A 149 3.49 7.66 16.59
CA PRO A 149 2.52 7.48 15.52
C PRO A 149 1.09 7.85 15.98
N ILE A 150 0.91 9.05 16.52
CA ILE A 150 -0.41 9.55 16.94
C ILE A 150 -0.99 10.40 15.83
N SER A 151 -2.16 9.99 15.35
CA SER A 151 -2.95 10.70 14.36
C SER A 151 -4.42 10.67 14.74
N LEU A 152 -5.13 11.79 14.56
CA LEU A 152 -6.58 11.86 14.64
C LEU A 152 -7.24 11.76 13.24
N ASP A 153 -6.45 11.61 12.23
CA ASP A 153 -6.93 11.29 10.89
C ASP A 153 -7.10 9.77 10.73
N TRP A 154 -8.37 9.34 10.72
CA TRP A 154 -8.69 7.92 10.62
C TRP A 154 -8.21 7.27 9.32
N THR A 155 -7.95 8.03 8.28
CA THR A 155 -7.44 7.51 7.01
C THR A 155 -6.02 6.96 7.12
N ILE A 156 -5.21 7.49 8.03
CA ILE A 156 -3.83 7.01 8.24
C ILE A 156 -3.81 5.58 8.81
N PRO A 157 -4.41 5.30 9.99
CA PRO A 157 -4.40 3.94 10.51
C PRO A 157 -5.14 2.94 9.60
N THR A 158 -6.25 3.33 8.96
CA THR A 158 -6.95 2.43 8.04
C THR A 158 -6.18 2.18 6.74
N GLY A 159 -5.40 3.14 6.26
CA GLY A 159 -4.53 2.96 5.11
C GLY A 159 -3.36 2.00 5.38
N TRP A 160 -2.82 2.01 6.61
CA TRP A 160 -1.68 1.17 6.99
C TRP A 160 -2.10 -0.21 7.51
N PHE A 161 -3.11 -0.25 8.37
CA PHE A 161 -3.53 -1.47 9.08
C PHE A 161 -4.79 -2.11 8.48
N LEU A 162 -5.43 -1.45 7.51
CA LEU A 162 -6.67 -1.86 6.85
C LEU A 162 -7.77 -2.21 7.87
N SER A 163 -7.91 -3.47 8.25
CA SER A 163 -8.94 -3.91 9.20
C SER A 163 -8.43 -5.04 10.10
N PRO A 164 -8.82 -5.07 11.39
CA PRO A 164 -8.53 -6.20 12.28
C PRO A 164 -9.12 -7.53 11.81
N LEU A 165 -10.14 -7.51 10.95
CA LEU A 165 -10.71 -8.71 10.32
C LEU A 165 -9.74 -9.38 9.35
N GLN A 166 -8.82 -8.61 8.77
CA GLN A 166 -7.87 -9.10 7.78
C GLN A 166 -6.60 -9.65 8.42
N TYR A 167 -6.17 -9.03 9.52
CA TYR A 167 -4.89 -9.36 10.15
C TYR A 167 -5.09 -9.94 11.55
N PRO A 168 -4.68 -11.18 11.79
CA PRO A 168 -4.63 -11.74 13.14
C PRO A 168 -3.56 -11.03 13.98
N ALA A 169 -3.70 -11.09 15.30
CA ALA A 169 -2.83 -10.37 16.24
C ALA A 169 -1.34 -10.68 16.04
N PHE A 170 -0.97 -11.93 15.73
CA PHE A 170 0.44 -12.27 15.49
C PHE A 170 1.02 -11.58 14.26
N SER A 171 0.22 -11.36 13.20
CA SER A 171 0.66 -10.63 12.02
C SER A 171 0.91 -9.16 12.32
N LEU A 172 0.07 -8.54 13.16
CA LEU A 172 0.28 -7.16 13.62
C LEU A 172 1.51 -7.02 14.50
N LEU A 173 1.78 -8.00 15.37
CA LEU A 173 3.01 -8.02 16.17
C LEU A 173 4.26 -8.14 15.29
N ASN A 174 4.23 -9.03 14.28
CA ASN A 174 5.33 -9.16 13.32
C ASN A 174 5.53 -7.88 12.51
N LEU A 175 4.44 -7.22 12.10
CA LEU A 175 4.51 -5.93 11.41
C LEU A 175 5.16 -4.86 12.31
N GLY A 176 4.76 -4.79 13.58
CA GLY A 176 5.34 -3.86 14.56
C GLY A 176 6.83 -4.11 14.78
N PHE A 177 7.22 -5.38 14.96
CA PHE A 177 8.63 -5.76 15.09
C PHE A 177 9.44 -5.45 13.83
N GLY A 178 8.90 -5.78 12.65
CA GLY A 178 9.52 -5.44 11.37
C GLY A 178 9.67 -3.94 11.17
N GLY A 179 8.66 -3.16 11.57
CA GLY A 179 8.70 -1.69 11.58
C GLY A 179 9.82 -1.14 12.47
N LEU A 180 9.99 -1.70 13.68
CA LEU A 180 11.08 -1.32 14.59
C LEU A 180 12.45 -1.60 13.94
N LEU A 181 12.64 -2.79 13.38
CA LEU A 181 13.88 -3.13 12.67
C LEU A 181 14.14 -2.21 11.47
N PHE A 182 13.10 -1.84 10.75
CA PHE A 182 13.20 -0.90 9.64
C PHE A 182 13.65 0.49 10.12
N LEU A 183 13.10 0.99 11.20
CA LEU A 183 13.50 2.27 11.80
C LEU A 183 14.97 2.24 12.25
N LEU A 184 15.38 1.18 12.96
CA LEU A 184 16.77 1.00 13.37
C LEU A 184 17.73 0.89 12.17
N GLY A 185 17.34 0.15 11.14
CA GLY A 185 18.11 0.04 9.90
C GLY A 185 18.25 1.39 9.18
N THR A 186 17.17 2.18 9.12
CA THR A 186 17.19 3.53 8.54
C THR A 186 18.17 4.45 9.27
N VAL A 187 18.13 4.43 10.61
CA VAL A 187 19.08 5.19 11.44
C VAL A 187 20.51 4.69 11.18
N GLY A 188 20.71 3.37 11.16
CA GLY A 188 22.02 2.78 10.86
C GLY A 188 22.59 3.28 9.53
N ILE A 189 21.82 3.22 8.45
CA ILE A 189 22.25 3.70 7.12
C ILE A 189 22.54 5.21 7.16
N ALA A 190 21.70 6.00 7.81
CA ALA A 190 21.87 7.45 7.89
C ALA A 190 23.17 7.87 8.59
N PHE A 191 23.56 7.17 9.64
CA PHE A 191 24.72 7.56 10.47
C PHE A 191 26.01 6.80 10.16
N THR A 192 25.95 5.61 9.54
CA THR A 192 27.14 4.82 9.15
C THR A 192 27.47 4.91 7.67
N GLY A 193 26.53 5.38 6.84
CA GLY A 193 26.70 5.53 5.40
C GLY A 193 27.50 6.77 5.01
N ASP A 194 27.38 7.15 3.75
CA ASP A 194 28.04 8.33 3.20
C ASP A 194 27.63 9.60 3.98
N LYS A 195 28.55 10.55 4.07
CA LYS A 195 28.36 11.81 4.83
C LYS A 195 27.10 12.58 4.41
N PHE A 196 26.72 12.48 3.13
CA PHE A 196 25.51 13.11 2.60
C PHE A 196 24.21 12.55 3.20
N ASN A 197 24.18 11.28 3.59
CA ASN A 197 22.98 10.65 4.15
C ASN A 197 22.47 11.32 5.43
N ARG A 198 23.36 11.98 6.18
CA ARG A 198 22.98 12.70 7.41
C ARG A 198 22.17 13.98 7.15
N TYR A 199 22.32 14.57 5.98
CA TYR A 199 21.66 15.82 5.61
C TYR A 199 20.38 15.59 4.81
N LEU A 200 20.16 14.37 4.33
CA LEU A 200 18.95 14.01 3.62
C LEU A 200 17.82 13.68 4.60
N PRO A 201 16.56 13.86 4.22
CA PRO A 201 15.42 13.40 4.99
C PRO A 201 15.51 11.88 5.23
N LEU A 202 15.31 11.45 6.48
CA LEU A 202 15.40 10.03 6.84
C LEU A 202 14.34 9.21 6.10
N ILE A 203 13.09 9.70 6.07
CA ILE A 203 11.99 9.10 5.33
C ILE A 203 11.57 10.05 4.22
N SER A 204 11.77 9.64 2.99
CA SER A 204 11.34 10.36 1.80
C SER A 204 11.37 9.43 0.60
N ASN A 205 10.43 9.64 -0.31
CA ASN A 205 10.37 8.96 -1.62
C ASN A 205 10.90 9.84 -2.76
N LYS A 206 11.54 10.97 -2.43
CA LYS A 206 12.12 11.89 -3.40
C LYS A 206 13.61 11.62 -3.60
N ASN A 207 14.10 12.01 -4.76
CA ASN A 207 15.52 12.04 -5.07
C ASN A 207 16.06 13.44 -4.76
N TYR A 208 17.33 13.52 -4.41
CA TYR A 208 18.00 14.76 -3.99
C TYR A 208 19.28 15.00 -4.78
N ASP A 209 19.66 16.26 -4.87
CA ASP A 209 20.95 16.68 -5.42
C ASP A 209 22.01 16.82 -4.31
N ASN A 210 23.23 17.17 -4.67
CA ASN A 210 24.34 17.37 -3.74
C ASN A 210 24.16 18.55 -2.78
N THR A 211 23.14 19.38 -3.00
CA THR A 211 22.77 20.51 -2.12
C THR A 211 21.64 20.16 -1.16
N GLY A 212 21.05 18.94 -1.28
CA GLY A 212 19.91 18.49 -0.47
C GLY A 212 18.55 18.97 -0.97
N HIS A 213 18.47 19.61 -2.12
CA HIS A 213 17.21 19.98 -2.76
C HIS A 213 16.66 18.80 -3.58
N THR A 214 15.37 18.83 -3.86
CA THR A 214 14.75 17.85 -4.74
C THR A 214 15.40 17.88 -6.11
N TYR A 215 15.84 16.70 -6.59
CA TYR A 215 16.54 16.54 -7.86
C TYR A 215 15.68 17.01 -9.04
N ASN A 216 16.23 17.92 -9.84
CA ASN A 216 15.54 18.40 -11.03
C ASN A 216 15.91 17.57 -12.25
N THR A 217 15.08 16.59 -12.57
CA THR A 217 15.28 15.66 -13.69
C THR A 217 15.26 16.35 -15.05
N THR A 218 14.59 17.50 -15.20
CA THR A 218 14.51 18.20 -16.48
C THR A 218 15.84 18.82 -16.91
N ARG A 219 16.80 18.99 -15.98
CA ARG A 219 18.14 19.51 -16.28
C ARG A 219 19.07 18.49 -16.91
N VAL A 220 18.77 17.20 -16.73
CA VAL A 220 19.64 16.07 -17.16
C VAL A 220 19.02 15.26 -18.28
N VAL A 221 17.86 15.69 -18.78
CA VAL A 221 17.12 15.00 -19.84
C VAL A 221 17.06 15.93 -21.06
N THR A 222 17.43 15.36 -22.23
CA THR A 222 17.32 16.06 -23.52
C THR A 222 15.84 16.21 -23.93
N ALA A 223 15.57 17.04 -24.96
CA ALA A 223 14.24 17.21 -25.52
C ALA A 223 13.61 15.88 -25.99
N ASP A 224 14.44 14.91 -26.38
CA ASP A 224 14.03 13.53 -26.78
C ASP A 224 13.86 12.58 -25.59
N LEU A 225 13.88 13.10 -24.36
CA LEU A 225 13.78 12.34 -23.10
C LEU A 225 14.89 11.29 -22.91
N ARG A 226 16.07 11.53 -23.49
CA ARG A 226 17.27 10.73 -23.24
C ARG A 226 18.10 11.37 -22.15
N LEU A 227 18.85 10.57 -21.42
CA LEU A 227 19.81 11.05 -20.44
C LEU A 227 20.92 11.85 -21.16
N ASP A 228 21.14 13.09 -20.74
CA ASP A 228 22.32 13.87 -21.11
C ASP A 228 23.41 13.62 -20.07
N GLU A 229 24.39 12.77 -20.42
CA GLU A 229 25.47 12.40 -19.50
C GLU A 229 26.33 13.62 -19.12
N ALA A 230 26.59 14.53 -20.04
CA ALA A 230 27.37 15.74 -19.76
C ALA A 230 26.66 16.65 -18.76
N ALA A 231 25.36 16.86 -18.95
CA ALA A 231 24.52 17.61 -18.04
C ALA A 231 24.41 16.91 -16.67
N TYR A 232 24.29 15.59 -16.64
CA TYR A 232 24.24 14.81 -15.39
C TYR A 232 25.50 14.99 -14.55
N TYR A 233 26.69 14.84 -15.16
CA TYR A 233 27.95 15.00 -14.43
C TYR A 233 28.24 16.46 -14.03
N SER A 234 27.74 17.43 -14.78
CA SER A 234 27.91 18.83 -14.45
C SER A 234 26.95 19.32 -13.38
N TYR A 235 25.76 18.72 -13.26
CA TYR A 235 24.75 19.13 -12.29
C TYR A 235 24.98 18.48 -10.93
N SER A 236 24.73 17.22 -10.78
CA SER A 236 24.90 16.48 -9.52
C SER A 236 24.65 14.99 -9.70
N PRO A 237 25.36 14.12 -8.98
CA PRO A 237 24.91 12.75 -8.76
C PRO A 237 23.55 12.74 -8.07
N LEU A 238 22.79 11.67 -8.32
CA LEU A 238 21.48 11.48 -7.71
C LEU A 238 21.62 10.78 -6.35
N PHE A 239 21.07 11.41 -5.31
CA PHE A 239 21.05 10.87 -3.94
C PHE A 239 19.64 10.43 -3.56
N ILE A 240 19.54 9.34 -2.79
CA ILE A 240 18.31 8.74 -2.31
C ILE A 240 18.33 8.73 -0.78
N GLY A 241 17.17 9.03 -0.16
CA GLY A 241 17.06 9.00 1.30
C GLY A 241 17.30 7.59 1.88
N PRO A 242 17.81 7.50 3.14
CA PRO A 242 18.15 6.22 3.77
C PRO A 242 16.99 5.21 3.80
N ALA A 243 15.79 5.64 4.21
CA ALA A 243 14.62 4.78 4.23
C ALA A 243 14.21 4.30 2.84
N PHE A 244 14.37 5.14 1.82
CA PHE A 244 14.02 4.77 0.44
C PHE A 244 14.94 3.65 -0.07
N SER A 245 16.25 3.77 0.16
CA SER A 245 17.21 2.72 -0.17
C SER A 245 16.91 1.41 0.55
N LEU A 246 16.62 1.49 1.86
CA LEU A 246 16.27 0.32 2.67
C LEU A 246 14.97 -0.33 2.20
N THR A 247 13.95 0.48 1.83
CA THR A 247 12.67 -0.01 1.30
C THR A 247 12.87 -0.84 0.04
N TYR A 248 13.70 -0.39 -0.90
CA TYR A 248 14.01 -1.17 -2.10
C TYR A 248 14.74 -2.46 -1.77
N ALA A 249 15.76 -2.40 -0.91
CA ALA A 249 16.49 -3.60 -0.49
C ALA A 249 15.56 -4.63 0.19
N MET A 250 14.70 -4.17 1.11
CA MET A 250 13.72 -5.04 1.79
C MET A 250 12.63 -5.54 0.83
N GLY A 251 12.24 -4.75 -0.16
CA GLY A 251 11.29 -5.17 -1.20
C GLY A 251 11.83 -6.34 -2.02
N PHE A 252 13.07 -6.26 -2.48
CA PHE A 252 13.73 -7.36 -3.20
C PHE A 252 13.95 -8.57 -2.29
N ALA A 253 14.41 -8.37 -1.06
CA ALA A 253 14.57 -9.45 -0.09
C ALA A 253 13.24 -10.15 0.20
N GLY A 254 12.15 -9.40 0.38
CA GLY A 254 10.80 -9.93 0.58
C GLY A 254 10.30 -10.75 -0.61
N LEU A 255 10.54 -10.28 -1.84
CA LEU A 255 10.18 -11.01 -3.05
C LEU A 255 10.90 -12.36 -3.12
N ILE A 256 12.22 -12.36 -2.95
CA ILE A 256 13.03 -13.59 -3.00
C ILE A 256 12.65 -14.54 -1.85
N SER A 257 12.47 -14.00 -0.62
CA SER A 257 12.03 -14.77 0.53
C SER A 257 10.70 -15.46 0.28
N ASN A 258 9.72 -14.74 -0.28
CA ASN A 258 8.40 -15.29 -0.60
C ASN A 258 8.49 -16.41 -1.64
N LEU A 259 9.22 -16.19 -2.74
CA LEU A 259 9.43 -17.22 -3.77
C LEU A 259 10.12 -18.46 -3.21
N THR A 260 11.17 -18.27 -2.40
CA THR A 260 11.92 -19.37 -1.76
C THR A 260 11.03 -20.13 -0.79
N HIS A 261 10.26 -19.42 0.06
CA HIS A 261 9.32 -20.04 1.01
C HIS A 261 8.26 -20.88 0.28
N VAL A 262 7.63 -20.32 -0.73
CA VAL A 262 6.63 -21.06 -1.53
C VAL A 262 7.25 -22.27 -2.21
N GLY A 263 8.45 -22.13 -2.78
CA GLY A 263 9.16 -23.25 -3.41
C GLY A 263 9.50 -24.38 -2.45
N LEU A 264 10.04 -24.03 -1.28
CA LEU A 264 10.48 -25.04 -0.29
C LEU A 264 9.31 -25.71 0.44
N PHE A 265 8.30 -24.97 0.88
CA PHE A 265 7.22 -25.50 1.72
C PHE A 265 6.01 -25.99 0.92
N TYR A 266 5.68 -25.33 -0.18
CA TYR A 266 4.49 -25.62 -0.98
C TYR A 266 4.79 -26.17 -2.38
N GLY A 267 6.06 -26.22 -2.80
CA GLY A 267 6.44 -26.64 -4.15
C GLY A 267 5.94 -28.02 -4.53
N LYS A 268 6.05 -29.01 -3.63
CA LYS A 268 5.56 -30.38 -3.86
C LYS A 268 4.04 -30.42 -4.04
N ASP A 269 3.30 -29.66 -3.23
CA ASP A 269 1.84 -29.60 -3.31
C ASP A 269 1.37 -28.89 -4.57
N ILE A 270 2.08 -27.84 -4.98
CA ILE A 270 1.81 -27.14 -6.25
C ILE A 270 2.00 -28.10 -7.42
N VAL A 271 3.15 -28.81 -7.48
CA VAL A 271 3.43 -29.77 -8.56
C VAL A 271 2.38 -30.91 -8.57
N ARG A 272 2.00 -31.43 -7.41
CA ARG A 272 0.95 -32.46 -7.29
C ARG A 272 -0.37 -31.93 -7.85
N ARG A 273 -0.84 -30.77 -7.40
CA ARG A 273 -2.09 -30.14 -7.86
C ARG A 273 -2.08 -29.85 -9.37
N VAL A 274 -0.94 -29.46 -9.93
CA VAL A 274 -0.80 -29.27 -11.38
C VAL A 274 -0.96 -30.61 -12.13
N LYS A 275 -0.39 -31.69 -11.61
CA LYS A 275 -0.50 -33.05 -12.20
C LYS A 275 -1.89 -33.64 -12.04
N ASP A 276 -2.48 -33.51 -10.84
CA ASP A 276 -3.77 -34.12 -10.49
C ASP A 276 -4.96 -33.25 -10.90
N ALA A 277 -4.70 -32.15 -11.54
CA ALA A 277 -5.71 -31.16 -11.94
C ALA A 277 -6.86 -31.72 -12.81
N LYS A 278 -6.73 -32.95 -13.36
CA LYS A 278 -7.78 -33.68 -14.07
C LYS A 278 -8.69 -34.53 -13.16
N TYR A 279 -8.27 -34.81 -11.90
CA TYR A 279 -8.90 -35.80 -11.01
C TYR A 279 -9.34 -35.21 -9.66
N GLU A 280 -9.33 -33.88 -9.50
CA GLU A 280 -9.75 -33.28 -8.23
C GLU A 280 -11.23 -33.59 -7.95
N GLU A 281 -11.50 -34.24 -6.82
CA GLU A 281 -12.85 -34.45 -6.29
C GLU A 281 -13.55 -33.10 -6.12
N GLU A 282 -14.80 -33.02 -6.58
CA GLU A 282 -15.59 -31.79 -6.52
C GLU A 282 -15.92 -31.44 -5.06
N ASP A 283 -15.13 -30.52 -4.49
CA ASP A 283 -15.43 -29.90 -3.20
C ASP A 283 -16.72 -29.05 -3.28
N VAL A 284 -17.39 -28.88 -2.13
CA VAL A 284 -18.62 -28.09 -2.00
C VAL A 284 -18.46 -26.66 -2.58
N HIS A 285 -17.29 -26.06 -2.40
CA HIS A 285 -16.95 -24.75 -2.96
C HIS A 285 -16.95 -24.76 -4.49
N LEU A 286 -16.36 -25.75 -5.10
CA LEU A 286 -16.33 -25.90 -6.54
C LEU A 286 -17.74 -26.11 -7.12
N LYS A 287 -18.59 -26.90 -6.43
CA LYS A 287 -20.01 -27.08 -6.79
C LYS A 287 -20.80 -25.77 -6.72
N MET A 288 -20.54 -24.94 -5.72
CA MET A 288 -21.18 -23.63 -5.59
C MET A 288 -20.72 -22.67 -6.70
N ILE A 289 -19.42 -22.62 -7.00
CA ILE A 289 -18.86 -21.75 -8.04
C ILE A 289 -19.41 -22.13 -9.42
N ARG A 290 -19.58 -23.42 -9.72
CA ARG A 290 -20.16 -23.90 -10.98
C ARG A 290 -21.64 -23.55 -11.16
N LYS A 291 -22.38 -23.25 -10.08
CA LYS A 291 -23.77 -22.76 -10.16
C LYS A 291 -23.87 -21.34 -10.73
N TYR A 292 -22.82 -20.53 -10.55
CA TYR A 292 -22.72 -19.24 -11.21
C TYR A 292 -22.17 -19.49 -12.63
N LYS A 293 -23.09 -19.68 -13.57
CA LYS A 293 -22.72 -19.69 -15.00
C LYS A 293 -22.11 -18.35 -15.35
N GLU A 294 -20.99 -18.42 -16.01
CA GLU A 294 -20.30 -17.28 -16.61
C GLU A 294 -21.15 -16.60 -17.65
#